data_3449cbbb321f07941cd2b841584a5f54
#
_entry.id   3449cbbb321f07941cd2b841584a5f54
#
_cell.length_a   1.000
_cell.length_b   1.000
_cell.length_c   1.000
_cell.angle_alpha   90.00
_cell.angle_beta   90.00
_cell.angle_gamma   90.00
#
_symmetry.space_group_name_H-M   'P 1'
#
loop_
_entity.id
_entity.type
_entity.pdbx_description
1 polymer ?
#
loop_
_entity_poly.entity_id
_entity_poly.type
_entity_poly.pdbx_seq_one_letter_code
_entity_poly.pdbx_strand_id
1 'polypeptide(L)'
;MARFPLFRLPSKLRRKARRSRLFAMFILITAIVTFIIPFYWIYKPPSFLISYFQRRWPDVIWHVPTTQKIVALTIDDAPSSYTEEILQILKENGASATFFVIGGQVPGQEKVLEEMVKEGMELGNHAMHDEPSRSLSDSELTEQIQSVETMIDKSYVAAGVETPPRYFRPGSGFFNLRLRSLVQKLGYTLALGSIYPHDPQISLWRLNASHILSMLKPGGVIICHDRRSWTVPMLKKAVPEMRRRGYRVVTLTQLLKDTKT
;
A
#
# COMPACT_ATOMS: atom_id res chain seq x y z
N MET A 1 30.56 -33.28 -53.13
CA MET A 1 30.25 -32.42 -52.03
C MET A 1 31.15 -32.77 -50.86
N ALA A 2 32.15 -31.94 -50.56
CA ALA A 2 33.12 -32.20 -49.51
C ALA A 2 32.51 -31.80 -48.18
N ARG A 3 32.32 -32.71 -47.23
CA ARG A 3 31.91 -32.46 -45.87
C ARG A 3 33.09 -31.88 -45.09
N PHE A 4 33.06 -30.62 -44.77
CA PHE A 4 34.02 -30.00 -43.86
C PHE A 4 33.97 -30.69 -42.49
N PRO A 5 35.11 -31.13 -41.93
CA PRO A 5 35.16 -31.74 -40.61
C PRO A 5 34.82 -30.68 -39.54
N LEU A 6 33.71 -30.85 -38.85
CA LEU A 6 33.40 -30.09 -37.67
C LEU A 6 34.54 -30.17 -36.65
N PHE A 7 35.24 -29.09 -36.42
CA PHE A 7 36.31 -28.96 -35.43
C PHE A 7 35.82 -29.44 -34.05
N ARG A 8 36.16 -30.69 -33.73
CA ARG A 8 35.91 -31.25 -32.39
C ARG A 8 37.04 -30.80 -31.46
N LEU A 9 36.78 -29.88 -30.59
CA LEU A 9 37.69 -29.46 -29.51
C LEU A 9 38.20 -30.70 -28.74
N PRO A 10 39.52 -30.79 -28.44
CA PRO A 10 40.09 -31.84 -27.59
C PRO A 10 39.34 -32.00 -26.26
N SER A 11 39.25 -33.21 -25.75
CA SER A 11 38.46 -33.56 -24.55
C SER A 11 38.80 -32.70 -23.32
N LYS A 12 40.09 -32.36 -23.12
CA LYS A 12 40.58 -31.47 -22.07
C LYS A 12 40.06 -30.04 -22.22
N LEU A 13 40.03 -29.50 -23.45
CA LEU A 13 39.51 -28.16 -23.74
C LEU A 13 37.97 -28.10 -23.59
N ARG A 14 37.26 -29.15 -24.00
CA ARG A 14 35.82 -29.30 -23.76
C ARG A 14 35.51 -29.33 -22.29
N ARG A 15 36.27 -30.06 -21.48
CA ARG A 15 36.08 -30.14 -20.03
C ARG A 15 36.36 -28.81 -19.35
N LYS A 16 37.39 -28.06 -19.78
CA LYS A 16 37.72 -26.72 -19.33
C LYS A 16 36.62 -25.70 -19.70
N ALA A 17 36.15 -25.72 -20.94
CA ALA A 17 35.07 -24.85 -21.42
C ALA A 17 33.74 -25.15 -20.72
N ARG A 18 33.42 -26.43 -20.43
CA ARG A 18 32.23 -26.80 -19.65
C ARG A 18 32.33 -26.34 -18.22
N ARG A 19 33.49 -26.47 -17.55
CA ARG A 19 33.72 -25.94 -16.19
C ARG A 19 33.63 -24.43 -16.16
N SER A 20 34.17 -23.72 -17.15
CA SER A 20 34.06 -22.26 -17.26
C SER A 20 32.62 -21.82 -17.46
N ARG A 21 31.82 -22.53 -18.26
CA ARG A 21 30.37 -22.23 -18.41
C ARG A 21 29.58 -22.48 -17.12
N LEU A 22 29.86 -23.59 -16.44
CA LEU A 22 29.22 -23.88 -15.15
C LEU A 22 29.57 -22.83 -14.10
N PHE A 23 30.81 -22.37 -14.05
CA PHE A 23 31.24 -21.30 -13.16
C PHE A 23 30.60 -19.96 -13.52
N ALA A 24 30.51 -19.61 -14.80
CA ALA A 24 29.80 -18.41 -15.25
C ALA A 24 28.31 -18.48 -14.91
N MET A 25 27.66 -19.64 -15.10
CA MET A 25 26.26 -19.83 -14.68
C MET A 25 26.09 -19.70 -13.16
N PHE A 26 27.00 -20.25 -12.38
CA PHE A 26 26.99 -20.13 -10.93
C PHE A 26 27.07 -18.66 -10.48
N ILE A 27 28.02 -17.88 -11.07
CA ILE A 27 28.13 -16.44 -10.79
C ILE A 27 26.83 -15.71 -11.17
N LEU A 28 26.26 -15.99 -12.35
CA LEU A 28 25.03 -15.37 -12.82
C LEU A 28 23.86 -15.68 -11.89
N ILE A 29 23.68 -16.94 -11.49
CA ILE A 29 22.64 -17.35 -10.55
C ILE A 29 22.84 -16.65 -9.20
N THR A 30 24.09 -16.63 -8.70
CA THR A 30 24.41 -15.94 -7.44
C THR A 30 24.09 -14.45 -7.52
N ALA A 31 24.44 -13.79 -8.63
CA ALA A 31 24.10 -12.40 -8.85
C ALA A 31 22.58 -12.17 -8.89
N ILE A 32 21.81 -13.03 -9.60
CA ILE A 32 20.35 -12.99 -9.64
C ILE A 32 19.77 -13.15 -8.24
N VAL A 33 20.21 -14.16 -7.49
CA VAL A 33 19.71 -14.44 -6.14
C VAL A 33 20.03 -13.27 -5.19
N THR A 34 21.26 -12.74 -5.27
CA THR A 34 21.72 -11.71 -4.34
C THR A 34 21.15 -10.33 -4.65
N PHE A 35 20.99 -9.97 -5.92
CA PHE A 35 20.61 -8.62 -6.33
C PHE A 35 19.18 -8.50 -6.85
N ILE A 36 18.70 -9.42 -7.67
CA ILE A 36 17.38 -9.30 -8.32
C ILE A 36 16.26 -9.71 -7.37
N ILE A 37 16.41 -10.83 -6.65
CA ILE A 37 15.34 -11.35 -5.78
C ILE A 37 14.97 -10.37 -4.65
N PRO A 38 15.90 -9.72 -3.92
CA PRO A 38 15.53 -8.75 -2.89
C PRO A 38 14.74 -7.56 -3.46
N PHE A 39 15.15 -7.01 -4.60
CA PHE A 39 14.39 -5.93 -5.26
C PHE A 39 12.99 -6.39 -5.69
N TYR A 40 12.87 -7.61 -6.21
CA TYR A 40 11.58 -8.19 -6.55
C TYR A 40 10.69 -8.38 -5.31
N TRP A 41 11.25 -8.76 -4.15
CA TRP A 41 10.50 -8.88 -2.90
C TRP A 41 10.06 -7.53 -2.33
N ILE A 42 10.84 -6.46 -2.56
CA ILE A 42 10.40 -5.09 -2.23
C ILE A 42 9.22 -4.71 -3.15
N TYR A 43 9.35 -4.96 -4.44
CA TYR A 43 8.30 -4.65 -5.41
C TYR A 43 7.04 -5.50 -5.19
N LYS A 44 7.18 -6.78 -4.89
CA LYS A 44 6.09 -7.73 -4.70
C LYS A 44 6.36 -8.65 -3.51
N PRO A 45 6.08 -8.19 -2.28
CA PRO A 45 6.42 -8.95 -1.09
C PRO A 45 5.67 -10.28 -1.02
N PRO A 46 6.40 -11.40 -0.81
CA PRO A 46 5.78 -12.70 -0.64
C PRO A 46 5.02 -12.78 0.69
N SER A 47 4.02 -13.67 0.76
CA SER A 47 3.15 -13.78 1.93
C SER A 47 3.89 -14.08 3.23
N PHE A 48 4.98 -14.86 3.17
CA PHE A 48 5.77 -15.17 4.37
C PHE A 48 6.43 -13.93 4.97
N LEU A 49 6.84 -12.95 4.14
CA LEU A 49 7.42 -11.69 4.61
C LEU A 49 6.37 -10.81 5.31
N ILE A 50 5.17 -10.72 4.74
CA ILE A 50 4.05 -10.03 5.39
C ILE A 50 3.69 -10.72 6.73
N SER A 51 3.63 -12.05 6.76
CA SER A 51 3.38 -12.81 7.99
C SER A 51 4.49 -12.63 9.04
N TYR A 52 5.73 -12.46 8.61
CA TYR A 52 6.83 -12.11 9.50
C TYR A 52 6.61 -10.75 10.15
N PHE A 53 6.27 -9.71 9.37
CA PHE A 53 5.99 -8.38 9.89
C PHE A 53 4.78 -8.36 10.82
N GLN A 54 3.70 -9.05 10.50
CA GLN A 54 2.54 -9.20 11.38
C GLN A 54 2.90 -9.81 12.75
N ARG A 55 3.73 -10.85 12.75
CA ARG A 55 4.19 -11.49 14.00
C ARG A 55 5.17 -10.60 14.78
N ARG A 56 6.01 -9.85 14.08
CA ARG A 56 7.02 -8.97 14.68
C ARG A 56 6.40 -7.70 15.28
N TRP A 57 5.33 -7.20 14.67
CA TRP A 57 4.59 -6.00 15.06
C TRP A 57 3.09 -6.25 14.96
N PRO A 58 2.50 -6.98 15.93
CA PRO A 58 1.09 -7.40 15.88
C PRO A 58 0.09 -6.25 16.06
N ASP A 59 0.53 -5.11 16.57
CA ASP A 59 -0.22 -3.87 16.75
C ASP A 59 -0.17 -2.94 15.52
N VAL A 60 0.52 -3.35 14.45
CA VAL A 60 0.56 -2.65 13.16
C VAL A 60 -0.27 -3.43 12.14
N ILE A 61 -1.18 -2.74 11.45
CA ILE A 61 -2.03 -3.38 10.44
C ILE A 61 -1.24 -3.54 9.14
N TRP A 62 -0.96 -4.80 8.77
CA TRP A 62 -0.33 -5.18 7.49
C TRP A 62 -1.31 -5.90 6.59
N HIS A 63 -2.04 -6.82 7.17
CA HIS A 63 -2.96 -7.72 6.52
C HIS A 63 -3.87 -8.32 7.60
N VAL A 64 -5.11 -8.59 7.30
CA VAL A 64 -6.06 -9.18 8.27
C VAL A 64 -6.35 -10.63 7.87
N PRO A 65 -5.94 -11.62 8.67
CA PRO A 65 -6.18 -13.02 8.34
C PRO A 65 -7.67 -13.34 8.22
N THR A 66 -8.11 -13.78 7.04
CA THR A 66 -9.49 -14.20 6.78
C THR A 66 -9.55 -15.07 5.53
N THR A 67 -10.60 -15.87 5.42
CA THR A 67 -10.96 -16.63 4.22
C THR A 67 -11.99 -15.90 3.34
N GLN A 68 -12.63 -14.86 3.88
CA GLN A 68 -13.62 -14.08 3.16
C GLN A 68 -12.93 -13.21 2.09
N LYS A 69 -13.53 -13.13 0.91
CA LYS A 69 -13.07 -12.25 -0.17
C LYS A 69 -13.40 -10.78 0.15
N ILE A 70 -12.69 -10.23 1.11
CA ILE A 70 -12.77 -8.82 1.53
C ILE A 70 -11.38 -8.20 1.58
N VAL A 71 -11.24 -6.95 1.16
CA VAL A 71 -9.99 -6.19 1.17
C VAL A 71 -10.25 -4.77 1.61
N ALA A 72 -9.34 -4.16 2.35
CA ALA A 72 -9.38 -2.73 2.60
C ALA A 72 -8.65 -1.99 1.47
N LEU A 73 -9.30 -0.96 0.95
CA LEU A 73 -8.65 0.04 0.10
C LEU A 73 -8.26 1.23 0.98
N THR A 74 -7.00 1.63 0.91
CA THR A 74 -6.53 2.82 1.61
C THR A 74 -5.86 3.77 0.62
N ILE A 75 -6.13 5.07 0.78
CA ILE A 75 -5.72 6.11 -0.16
C ILE A 75 -5.04 7.21 0.65
N ASP A 76 -3.75 7.40 0.42
CA ASP A 76 -2.93 8.40 1.09
C ASP A 76 -2.99 9.75 0.35
N ASP A 77 -2.50 10.80 0.97
CA ASP A 77 -2.36 12.15 0.41
C ASP A 77 -3.70 12.84 0.07
N ALA A 78 -4.79 12.48 0.72
CA ALA A 78 -6.07 13.17 0.55
C ALA A 78 -6.16 14.43 1.44
N PRO A 79 -7.00 15.42 1.09
CA PRO A 79 -7.74 15.57 -0.17
C PRO A 79 -6.90 16.20 -1.30
N SER A 80 -7.33 16.01 -2.54
CA SER A 80 -6.72 16.64 -3.73
C SER A 80 -7.78 16.99 -4.78
N SER A 81 -7.35 17.56 -5.92
CA SER A 81 -8.23 17.80 -7.06
C SER A 81 -8.79 16.52 -7.71
N TYR A 82 -8.31 15.34 -7.34
CA TYR A 82 -8.79 14.07 -7.86
C TYR A 82 -9.74 13.35 -6.91
N THR A 83 -9.86 13.80 -5.67
CA THR A 83 -10.62 13.12 -4.62
C THR A 83 -12.08 12.90 -4.99
N GLU A 84 -12.76 13.91 -5.53
CA GLU A 84 -14.17 13.80 -5.95
C GLU A 84 -14.37 12.73 -7.03
N GLU A 85 -13.46 12.66 -8.02
CA GLU A 85 -13.52 11.65 -9.07
C GLU A 85 -13.24 10.23 -8.49
N ILE A 86 -12.35 10.11 -7.51
CA ILE A 86 -12.11 8.86 -6.79
C ILE A 86 -13.36 8.45 -6.01
N LEU A 87 -14.01 9.35 -5.30
CA LEU A 87 -15.26 9.07 -4.58
C LEU A 87 -16.36 8.57 -5.53
N GLN A 88 -16.50 9.19 -6.69
CA GLN A 88 -17.46 8.74 -7.71
C GLN A 88 -17.19 7.29 -8.15
N ILE A 89 -15.93 6.94 -8.42
CA ILE A 89 -15.55 5.56 -8.78
C ILE A 89 -15.92 4.57 -7.68
N LEU A 90 -15.65 4.91 -6.42
CA LEU A 90 -15.98 4.04 -5.28
C LEU A 90 -17.49 3.86 -5.15
N LYS A 91 -18.26 4.94 -5.24
CA LYS A 91 -19.71 4.94 -5.16
C LYS A 91 -20.36 4.09 -6.26
N GLU A 92 -19.96 4.28 -7.52
CA GLU A 92 -20.45 3.51 -8.67
C GLU A 92 -20.20 2.01 -8.54
N ASN A 93 -19.17 1.65 -7.78
CA ASN A 93 -18.81 0.26 -7.53
C ASN A 93 -19.29 -0.29 -6.19
N GLY A 94 -20.05 0.48 -5.38
CA GLY A 94 -20.46 0.07 -4.03
C GLY A 94 -19.27 -0.32 -3.17
N ALA A 95 -18.18 0.42 -3.31
CA ALA A 95 -16.92 0.26 -2.58
C ALA A 95 -16.72 1.42 -1.62
N SER A 96 -15.98 1.19 -0.54
CA SER A 96 -15.54 2.24 0.37
C SER A 96 -14.04 2.14 0.62
N ALA A 97 -13.43 3.21 1.10
CA ALA A 97 -12.01 3.31 1.36
C ALA A 97 -11.70 4.10 2.63
N THR A 98 -10.52 3.89 3.18
CA THR A 98 -9.95 4.74 4.23
C THR A 98 -8.99 5.73 3.59
N PHE A 99 -9.27 7.03 3.73
CA PHE A 99 -8.43 8.09 3.21
C PHE A 99 -7.52 8.62 4.32
N PHE A 100 -6.21 8.57 4.13
CA PHE A 100 -5.25 9.15 5.04
C PHE A 100 -5.00 10.61 4.69
N VAL A 101 -5.50 11.48 5.56
CA VAL A 101 -5.59 12.93 5.33
C VAL A 101 -4.28 13.62 5.70
N ILE A 102 -3.73 14.40 4.77
CA ILE A 102 -2.68 15.37 5.02
C ILE A 102 -3.32 16.70 5.42
N GLY A 103 -3.08 17.15 6.65
CA GLY A 103 -3.73 18.35 7.19
C GLY A 103 -3.46 19.62 6.40
N GLY A 104 -2.24 19.77 5.86
CA GLY A 104 -1.88 20.92 5.02
C GLY A 104 -2.67 21.06 3.72
N GLN A 105 -3.42 20.03 3.33
CA GLN A 105 -4.27 20.02 2.12
C GLN A 105 -5.76 20.26 2.44
N VAL A 106 -6.13 20.29 3.71
CA VAL A 106 -7.53 20.44 4.14
C VAL A 106 -8.08 21.87 3.97
N PRO A 107 -7.30 22.96 4.20
CA PRO A 107 -7.82 24.31 4.05
C PRO A 107 -8.47 24.56 2.69
N GLY A 108 -9.77 24.90 2.70
CA GLY A 108 -10.59 25.07 1.50
C GLY A 108 -11.20 23.79 0.92
N GLN A 109 -10.89 22.63 1.53
CA GLN A 109 -11.41 21.30 1.13
C GLN A 109 -12.25 20.65 2.24
N GLU A 110 -12.65 21.39 3.26
CA GLU A 110 -13.36 20.85 4.44
C GLU A 110 -14.68 20.16 4.04
N LYS A 111 -15.36 20.70 3.04
CA LYS A 111 -16.60 20.10 2.50
C LYS A 111 -16.36 18.76 1.82
N VAL A 112 -15.20 18.57 1.20
CA VAL A 112 -14.84 17.31 0.56
C VAL A 112 -14.65 16.22 1.62
N LEU A 113 -14.01 16.53 2.75
CA LEU A 113 -13.87 15.59 3.87
C LEU A 113 -15.24 15.22 4.47
N GLU A 114 -16.11 16.21 4.65
CA GLU A 114 -17.48 15.98 5.11
C GLU A 114 -18.26 15.06 4.17
N GLU A 115 -18.14 15.27 2.85
CA GLU A 115 -18.78 14.45 1.83
C GLU A 115 -18.23 13.02 1.83
N MET A 116 -16.89 12.85 1.95
CA MET A 116 -16.27 11.52 2.12
C MET A 116 -16.96 10.76 3.27
N VAL A 117 -17.10 11.37 4.42
CA VAL A 117 -17.70 10.73 5.60
C VAL A 117 -19.18 10.39 5.34
N LYS A 118 -19.96 11.31 4.74
CA LYS A 118 -21.37 11.08 4.37
C LYS A 118 -21.55 9.92 3.38
N GLU A 119 -20.61 9.76 2.46
CA GLU A 119 -20.60 8.67 1.47
C GLU A 119 -20.02 7.36 2.03
N GLY A 120 -19.76 7.28 3.36
CA GLY A 120 -19.31 6.06 4.03
C GLY A 120 -17.83 5.76 3.90
N MET A 121 -17.04 6.76 3.53
CA MET A 121 -15.58 6.63 3.56
C MET A 121 -15.09 6.85 5.01
N GLU A 122 -13.89 6.35 5.29
CA GLU A 122 -13.22 6.48 6.57
C GLU A 122 -12.03 7.43 6.44
N LEU A 123 -11.83 8.32 7.41
CA LEU A 123 -10.69 9.22 7.45
C LEU A 123 -9.65 8.70 8.45
N GLY A 124 -8.41 8.59 8.01
CA GLY A 124 -7.23 8.32 8.82
C GLY A 124 -6.29 9.53 8.83
N ASN A 125 -5.32 9.53 9.71
CA ASN A 125 -4.39 10.63 9.92
C ASN A 125 -3.05 10.38 9.22
N HIS A 126 -2.59 11.33 8.40
CA HIS A 126 -1.30 11.26 7.68
C HIS A 126 -0.34 12.40 8.07
N ALA A 127 -0.54 12.99 9.25
CA ALA A 127 0.13 14.19 9.72
C ALA A 127 -0.18 15.45 8.88
N MET A 128 0.53 16.56 9.13
CA MET A 128 0.29 17.83 8.43
C MET A 128 0.93 17.87 7.04
N HIS A 129 2.04 17.16 6.84
CA HIS A 129 2.82 17.18 5.61
C HIS A 129 3.28 15.77 5.22
N ASP A 130 3.57 15.58 3.93
CA ASP A 130 4.09 14.32 3.38
C ASP A 130 5.63 14.25 3.54
N GLU A 131 6.07 14.30 4.78
CA GLU A 131 7.48 14.17 5.15
C GLU A 131 7.73 12.88 5.94
N PRO A 132 8.96 12.34 5.97
CA PRO A 132 9.24 11.15 6.74
C PRO A 132 8.96 11.35 8.22
N SER A 133 7.82 10.87 8.73
CA SER A 133 7.37 11.09 10.12
C SER A 133 8.40 10.64 11.17
N ARG A 134 9.27 9.68 10.83
CA ARG A 134 10.35 9.23 11.72
C ARG A 134 11.47 10.27 11.93
N SER A 135 11.58 11.29 11.08
CA SER A 135 12.59 12.35 11.19
C SER A 135 12.13 13.51 12.05
N LEU A 136 10.83 13.61 12.33
CA LEU A 136 10.26 14.62 13.23
C LEU A 136 10.58 14.31 14.69
N SER A 137 10.67 15.33 15.53
CA SER A 137 10.69 15.18 16.97
C SER A 137 9.34 14.67 17.50
N ASP A 138 9.29 14.19 18.75
CA ASP A 138 8.03 13.75 19.36
C ASP A 138 7.02 14.87 19.50
N SER A 139 7.48 16.09 19.83
CA SER A 139 6.64 17.27 19.96
C SER A 139 6.03 17.67 18.62
N GLU A 140 6.84 17.81 17.57
CA GLU A 140 6.38 18.17 16.23
C GLU A 140 5.40 17.16 15.67
N LEU A 141 5.71 15.86 15.79
CA LEU A 141 4.80 14.82 15.29
C LEU A 141 3.49 14.78 16.08
N THR A 142 3.54 14.99 17.40
CA THR A 142 2.34 15.06 18.25
C THR A 142 1.45 16.23 17.84
N GLU A 143 2.03 17.42 17.66
CA GLU A 143 1.32 18.62 17.24
C GLU A 143 0.66 18.42 15.86
N GLN A 144 1.37 17.85 14.92
CA GLN A 144 0.85 17.55 13.59
C GLN A 144 -0.33 16.56 13.66
N ILE A 145 -0.18 15.46 14.39
CA ILE A 145 -1.23 14.45 14.55
C ILE A 145 -2.48 15.07 15.18
N GLN A 146 -2.35 15.83 16.27
CA GLN A 146 -3.47 16.45 16.98
C GLN A 146 -4.17 17.52 16.13
N SER A 147 -3.41 18.28 15.33
CA SER A 147 -3.99 19.26 14.42
C SER A 147 -4.87 18.59 13.36
N VAL A 148 -4.38 17.52 12.75
CA VAL A 148 -5.14 16.75 11.74
C VAL A 148 -6.31 16.02 12.39
N GLU A 149 -6.15 15.49 13.59
CA GLU A 149 -7.24 14.89 14.38
C GLU A 149 -8.41 15.84 14.52
N THR A 150 -8.12 17.11 14.90
CA THR A 150 -9.14 18.14 15.05
C THR A 150 -9.89 18.40 13.72
N MET A 151 -9.20 18.35 12.58
CA MET A 151 -9.82 18.52 11.25
C MET A 151 -10.71 17.34 10.92
N ILE A 152 -10.24 16.11 11.16
CA ILE A 152 -11.00 14.88 10.94
C ILE A 152 -12.25 14.84 11.82
N ASP A 153 -12.12 15.11 13.12
CA ASP A 153 -13.25 15.11 14.07
C ASP A 153 -14.31 16.13 13.67
N LYS A 154 -13.92 17.34 13.22
CA LYS A 154 -14.85 18.33 12.67
C LYS A 154 -15.63 17.80 11.48
N SER A 155 -15.01 17.05 10.58
CA SER A 155 -15.68 16.47 9.43
C SER A 155 -16.71 15.41 9.82
N TYR A 156 -16.41 14.56 10.81
CA TYR A 156 -17.36 13.59 11.34
C TYR A 156 -18.53 14.27 12.05
N VAL A 157 -18.28 15.29 12.87
CA VAL A 157 -19.32 16.09 13.52
C VAL A 157 -20.24 16.77 12.50
N ALA A 158 -19.66 17.40 11.48
CA ALA A 158 -20.42 18.05 10.40
C ALA A 158 -21.26 17.07 9.58
N ALA A 159 -20.75 15.86 9.38
CA ALA A 159 -21.47 14.77 8.69
C ALA A 159 -22.55 14.10 9.57
N GLY A 160 -22.56 14.33 10.90
CA GLY A 160 -23.47 13.65 11.83
C GLY A 160 -23.18 12.16 12.01
N VAL A 161 -21.92 11.74 11.83
CA VAL A 161 -21.47 10.35 11.89
C VAL A 161 -20.51 10.17 13.07
N GLU A 162 -20.62 9.04 13.77
CA GLU A 162 -19.70 8.70 14.85
C GLU A 162 -18.28 8.47 14.35
N THR A 163 -17.29 9.03 15.03
CA THR A 163 -15.87 8.87 14.69
C THR A 163 -15.43 7.40 14.89
N PRO A 164 -14.88 6.75 13.86
CA PRO A 164 -14.39 5.37 13.96
C PRO A 164 -13.08 5.28 14.76
N PRO A 165 -12.53 4.07 14.98
CA PRO A 165 -11.19 3.91 15.53
C PRO A 165 -10.15 4.69 14.74
N ARG A 166 -9.17 5.27 15.43
CA ARG A 166 -8.17 6.17 14.84
C ARG A 166 -7.00 5.40 14.25
N TYR A 167 -6.71 5.66 12.98
CA TYR A 167 -5.58 5.09 12.25
C TYR A 167 -4.59 6.18 11.86
N PHE A 168 -3.31 5.87 12.04
CA PHE A 168 -2.21 6.72 11.59
C PHE A 168 -1.37 5.99 10.56
N ARG A 169 -1.04 6.66 9.47
CA ARG A 169 -0.05 6.19 8.50
C ARG A 169 1.12 7.17 8.46
N PRO A 170 2.35 6.71 8.73
CA PRO A 170 3.52 7.59 8.72
C PRO A 170 3.90 7.98 7.29
N GLY A 171 4.27 9.22 7.08
CA GLY A 171 4.90 9.68 5.85
C GLY A 171 6.10 8.80 5.49
N SER A 172 6.31 8.52 4.20
CA SER A 172 7.25 7.53 3.66
C SER A 172 6.98 6.05 3.99
N GLY A 173 5.96 5.72 4.77
CA GLY A 173 5.60 4.35 5.15
C GLY A 173 6.56 3.65 6.12
N PHE A 174 7.58 4.35 6.64
CA PHE A 174 8.55 3.78 7.58
C PHE A 174 8.31 4.24 9.01
N PHE A 175 8.48 3.33 9.95
CA PHE A 175 8.41 3.61 11.38
C PHE A 175 9.60 3.01 12.14
N ASN A 176 9.81 3.47 13.38
CA ASN A 176 10.73 2.89 14.35
C ASN A 176 10.00 2.68 15.69
N LEU A 177 10.67 2.14 16.69
CA LEU A 177 10.06 1.88 18.00
C LEU A 177 9.54 3.16 18.67
N ARG A 178 10.27 4.28 18.55
CA ARG A 178 9.88 5.59 19.10
C ARG A 178 8.54 6.05 18.50
N LEU A 179 8.46 6.15 17.18
CA LEU A 179 7.25 6.58 16.48
C LEU A 179 6.06 5.67 16.79
N ARG A 180 6.26 4.34 16.75
CA ARG A 180 5.21 3.37 17.07
C ARG A 180 4.67 3.57 18.49
N SER A 181 5.56 3.75 19.48
CA SER A 181 5.14 3.99 20.88
C SER A 181 4.42 5.33 21.04
N LEU A 182 4.88 6.39 20.35
CA LEU A 182 4.24 7.70 20.39
C LEU A 182 2.81 7.64 19.82
N VAL A 183 2.66 7.09 18.62
CA VAL A 183 1.37 6.95 17.94
C VAL A 183 0.38 6.14 18.77
N GLN A 184 0.85 5.05 19.41
CA GLN A 184 0.02 4.25 20.31
C GLN A 184 -0.40 5.02 21.58
N LYS A 185 0.50 5.81 22.17
CA LYS A 185 0.18 6.69 23.32
C LYS A 185 -0.87 7.75 22.97
N LEU A 186 -0.90 8.21 21.73
CA LEU A 186 -1.91 9.14 21.22
C LEU A 186 -3.25 8.45 20.86
N GLY A 187 -3.38 7.14 21.11
CA GLY A 187 -4.62 6.40 20.85
C GLY A 187 -4.81 5.94 19.40
N TYR A 188 -3.76 5.97 18.59
CA TYR A 188 -3.80 5.55 17.18
C TYR A 188 -3.28 4.14 16.99
N THR A 189 -3.84 3.46 16.00
CA THR A 189 -3.27 2.22 15.44
C THR A 189 -2.49 2.56 14.17
N LEU A 190 -1.23 2.10 14.09
CA LEU A 190 -0.44 2.20 12.86
C LEU A 190 -1.05 1.32 11.78
N ALA A 191 -1.37 1.92 10.62
CA ALA A 191 -1.91 1.23 9.47
C ALA A 191 -0.92 1.29 8.29
N LEU A 192 -0.39 0.15 7.94
CA LEU A 192 0.37 -0.07 6.72
C LEU A 192 -0.45 -0.95 5.77
N GLY A 193 0.20 -1.76 4.95
CA GLY A 193 -0.52 -2.62 4.02
C GLY A 193 0.34 -3.74 3.46
N SER A 194 -0.31 -4.64 2.74
CA SER A 194 0.32 -5.80 2.11
C SER A 194 0.32 -5.74 0.58
N ILE A 195 -0.36 -4.75 -0.01
CA ILE A 195 -0.47 -4.56 -1.46
C ILE A 195 -0.15 -3.11 -1.76
N TYR A 196 1.02 -2.85 -2.36
CA TYR A 196 1.51 -1.52 -2.69
C TYR A 196 1.93 -1.46 -4.16
N PRO A 197 1.20 -0.75 -5.04
CA PRO A 197 1.47 -0.72 -6.48
C PRO A 197 2.65 0.16 -6.87
N HIS A 198 3.29 0.84 -5.93
CA HIS A 198 4.37 1.80 -6.16
C HIS A 198 3.94 3.00 -7.03
N ASP A 199 2.69 3.39 -6.92
CA ASP A 199 2.09 4.47 -7.71
C ASP A 199 2.75 5.85 -7.50
N PRO A 200 3.37 6.21 -6.37
CA PRO A 200 4.14 7.45 -6.29
C PRO A 200 5.40 7.46 -7.17
N GLN A 201 5.99 6.29 -7.43
CA GLN A 201 7.21 6.14 -8.22
C GLN A 201 6.94 5.74 -9.67
N ILE A 202 5.81 5.07 -9.92
CA ILE A 202 5.45 4.51 -11.22
C ILE A 202 4.16 5.17 -11.72
N SER A 203 4.25 6.01 -12.74
CA SER A 203 3.09 6.71 -13.32
C SER A 203 2.27 5.86 -14.31
N LEU A 204 2.66 4.59 -14.54
CA LEU A 204 1.99 3.68 -15.46
C LEU A 204 0.76 3.04 -14.81
N TRP A 205 -0.38 3.70 -14.87
CA TRP A 205 -1.62 3.25 -14.21
C TRP A 205 -2.04 1.82 -14.53
N ARG A 206 -1.80 1.33 -15.77
CA ARG A 206 -2.10 -0.06 -16.16
C ARG A 206 -1.23 -1.06 -15.41
N LEU A 207 0.05 -0.72 -15.21
CA LEU A 207 0.97 -1.54 -14.43
C LEU A 207 0.57 -1.57 -12.96
N ASN A 208 0.23 -0.41 -12.39
CA ASN A 208 -0.20 -0.27 -11.01
C ASN A 208 -1.51 -1.05 -10.75
N ALA A 209 -2.52 -0.92 -11.63
CA ALA A 209 -3.74 -1.71 -11.53
C ALA A 209 -3.47 -3.23 -11.64
N SER A 210 -2.62 -3.64 -12.57
CA SER A 210 -2.24 -5.05 -12.73
C SER A 210 -1.47 -5.57 -11.52
N HIS A 211 -0.64 -4.74 -10.90
CA HIS A 211 0.08 -5.08 -9.67
C HIS A 211 -0.90 -5.34 -8.52
N ILE A 212 -1.82 -4.40 -8.23
CA ILE A 212 -2.89 -4.58 -7.23
C ILE A 212 -3.62 -5.91 -7.45
N LEU A 213 -4.12 -6.12 -8.68
CA LEU A 213 -4.91 -7.29 -9.03
C LEU A 213 -4.13 -8.61 -8.96
N SER A 214 -2.81 -8.57 -9.16
CA SER A 214 -1.92 -9.73 -9.08
C SER A 214 -1.56 -10.14 -7.65
N MET A 215 -1.68 -9.20 -6.70
CA MET A 215 -1.42 -9.41 -5.27
C MET A 215 -2.71 -9.58 -4.47
N LEU A 216 -3.87 -9.45 -5.11
CA LEU A 216 -5.17 -9.51 -4.46
C LEU A 216 -5.37 -10.84 -3.73
N LYS A 217 -5.63 -10.77 -2.43
CA LYS A 217 -5.91 -11.91 -1.55
C LYS A 217 -6.85 -11.50 -0.42
N PRO A 218 -7.63 -12.44 0.15
CA PRO A 218 -8.50 -12.16 1.30
C PRO A 218 -7.75 -11.47 2.43
N GLY A 219 -8.36 -10.44 3.01
CA GLY A 219 -7.78 -9.66 4.10
C GLY A 219 -6.64 -8.71 3.71
N GLY A 220 -6.37 -8.56 2.42
CA GLY A 220 -5.36 -7.63 1.93
C GLY A 220 -5.69 -6.18 2.27
N VAL A 221 -4.67 -5.38 2.60
CA VAL A 221 -4.76 -3.93 2.74
C VAL A 221 -3.99 -3.32 1.59
N ILE A 222 -4.71 -2.58 0.74
CA ILE A 222 -4.17 -1.93 -0.47
C ILE A 222 -3.81 -0.50 -0.11
N ILE A 223 -2.61 -0.06 -0.48
CA ILE A 223 -2.16 1.32 -0.36
C ILE A 223 -2.07 1.90 -1.77
N CYS A 224 -2.71 3.03 -2.01
CA CYS A 224 -2.47 3.89 -3.17
C CYS A 224 -2.54 5.34 -2.74
N HIS A 225 -2.29 6.27 -3.66
CA HIS A 225 -2.17 7.69 -3.31
C HIS A 225 -3.12 8.54 -4.15
N ASP A 226 -3.76 9.50 -3.51
CA ASP A 226 -4.40 10.64 -4.15
C ASP A 226 -3.35 11.56 -4.79
N ARG A 227 -3.69 12.72 -5.29
CA ARG A 227 -2.78 13.71 -5.91
C ARG A 227 -2.04 13.23 -7.17
N ARG A 228 -2.36 12.06 -7.71
CA ARG A 228 -1.72 11.52 -8.92
C ARG A 228 -2.76 11.40 -10.03
N SER A 229 -2.53 12.04 -11.19
CA SER A 229 -3.45 11.95 -12.33
C SER A 229 -3.69 10.52 -12.84
N TRP A 230 -2.78 9.62 -12.55
CA TRP A 230 -2.89 8.20 -12.91
C TRP A 230 -3.62 7.33 -11.88
N THR A 231 -3.96 7.85 -10.68
CA THR A 231 -4.73 7.09 -9.67
C THR A 231 -6.16 6.88 -10.12
N VAL A 232 -6.78 7.87 -10.69
CA VAL A 232 -8.14 7.78 -11.22
C VAL A 232 -8.27 6.64 -12.26
N PRO A 233 -7.51 6.60 -13.36
CA PRO A 233 -7.61 5.50 -14.33
C PRO A 233 -7.14 4.15 -13.75
N MET A 234 -6.25 4.14 -12.77
CA MET A 234 -5.86 2.94 -12.05
C MET A 234 -7.05 2.35 -11.28
N LEU A 235 -7.77 3.17 -10.51
CA LEU A 235 -8.94 2.75 -9.73
C LEU A 235 -10.12 2.40 -10.61
N LYS A 236 -10.39 3.15 -11.70
CA LYS A 236 -11.40 2.79 -12.72
C LYS A 236 -11.19 1.40 -13.30
N LYS A 237 -9.95 0.90 -13.32
CA LYS A 237 -9.63 -0.46 -13.76
C LYS A 237 -9.66 -1.46 -12.60
N ALA A 238 -9.06 -1.13 -11.48
CA ALA A 238 -8.84 -2.07 -10.39
C ALA A 238 -10.12 -2.38 -9.60
N VAL A 239 -10.91 -1.36 -9.24
CA VAL A 239 -12.08 -1.52 -8.35
C VAL A 239 -13.16 -2.41 -8.97
N PRO A 240 -13.64 -2.18 -10.22
CA PRO A 240 -14.61 -3.07 -10.84
C PRO A 240 -14.10 -4.50 -11.00
N GLU A 241 -12.81 -4.68 -11.31
CA GLU A 241 -12.22 -6.01 -11.48
C GLU A 241 -12.10 -6.76 -10.15
N MET A 242 -11.78 -6.07 -9.03
CA MET A 242 -11.82 -6.67 -7.70
C MET A 242 -13.23 -7.20 -7.39
N ARG A 243 -14.27 -6.41 -7.66
CA ARG A 243 -15.67 -6.82 -7.50
C ARG A 243 -16.04 -8.02 -8.40
N ARG A 244 -15.62 -7.98 -9.68
CA ARG A 244 -15.85 -9.09 -10.61
C ARG A 244 -15.24 -10.41 -10.12
N ARG A 245 -14.12 -10.33 -9.39
CA ARG A 245 -13.48 -11.48 -8.72
C ARG A 245 -14.16 -11.89 -7.42
N GLY A 246 -15.24 -11.20 -7.04
CA GLY A 246 -16.04 -11.47 -5.85
C GLY A 246 -15.47 -10.85 -4.56
N TYR A 247 -14.57 -9.89 -4.66
CA TYR A 247 -14.08 -9.17 -3.49
C TYR A 247 -14.99 -8.01 -3.11
N ARG A 248 -15.24 -7.86 -1.81
CA ARG A 248 -15.76 -6.63 -1.24
C ARG A 248 -14.59 -5.68 -0.95
N VAL A 249 -14.70 -4.44 -1.41
CA VAL A 249 -13.71 -3.38 -1.19
C VAL A 249 -14.27 -2.44 -0.13
N VAL A 250 -13.60 -2.34 1.01
CA VAL A 250 -14.13 -1.71 2.22
C VAL A 250 -13.09 -0.84 2.93
N THR A 251 -13.50 -0.15 3.99
CA THR A 251 -12.60 0.60 4.89
C THR A 251 -11.79 -0.34 5.79
N LEU A 252 -10.76 0.18 6.47
CA LEU A 252 -9.99 -0.58 7.47
C LEU A 252 -10.86 -1.06 8.62
N THR A 253 -11.70 -0.17 9.18
CA THR A 253 -12.61 -0.54 10.27
C THR A 253 -13.57 -1.64 9.85
N GLN A 254 -14.14 -1.56 8.64
CA GLN A 254 -15.05 -2.58 8.15
C GLN A 254 -14.33 -3.92 7.95
N LEU A 255 -13.12 -3.91 7.38
CA LEU A 255 -12.31 -5.12 7.24
C LEU A 255 -12.06 -5.78 8.60
N LEU A 256 -11.66 -5.00 9.61
CA LEU A 256 -11.38 -5.51 10.95
C LEU A 256 -12.64 -6.02 11.68
N LYS A 257 -13.80 -5.39 11.47
CA LYS A 257 -15.07 -5.84 12.06
C LYS A 257 -15.55 -7.14 11.43
N ASP A 258 -15.58 -7.23 10.11
CA ASP A 258 -16.13 -8.38 9.37
C ASP A 258 -15.25 -9.65 9.49
N THR A 259 -14.02 -9.50 9.96
CA THR A 259 -13.08 -10.64 10.13
C THR A 259 -12.92 -11.11 11.57
N LYS A 260 -13.49 -10.41 12.56
CA LYS A 260 -13.49 -10.83 13.98
C LYS A 260 -14.57 -11.86 14.34
N THR A 261 -15.44 -12.18 13.38
CA THR A 261 -16.45 -13.26 13.48
C THR A 261 -15.88 -14.56 12.97
#